data_a3c4c0a9069b6305be2ff4a2a93cc78b
#
_entry.id   a3c4c0a9069b6305be2ff4a2a93cc78b
#
_cell.length_a   1.000
_cell.length_b   1.000
_cell.length_c   1.000
_cell.angle_alpha   90.00
_cell.angle_beta   90.00
_cell.angle_gamma   90.00
#
_symmetry.space_group_name_H-M   'P 1'
#
loop_
_entity.id
_entity.type
_entity.pdbx_description
1 polymer ?
#
loop_
_entity_poly.entity_id
_entity_poly.type
_entity_poly.pdbx_seq_one_letter_code
_entity_poly.pdbx_strand_id
1 'polypeptide(L)'
;LAQRKQKPVVVYANGIGPGRGKRNRKLVVKVLQRASAITLRDEDSLQELRNMGLSRQDILVTADPVFSLEPVGTEAAKRLWAQAGIPTEVPVLGISLRAVSPNAAERLAELFDGICRDTGYIPVFLCMQPSSDFRGAKSVMELMNTKSYLLPDQLTAQEMMSALGNMKLVISM
;
A
#
# COMPACT_ATOMS: atom_id res chain seq x y z
N LEU A 1 -27.71 6.95 2.61
CA LEU A 1 -28.86 6.07 2.43
C LEU A 1 -29.19 5.32 3.73
N ALA A 2 -28.22 4.61 4.37
CA ALA A 2 -28.44 3.86 5.61
C ALA A 2 -29.05 4.70 6.73
N GLN A 3 -28.49 5.87 7.03
CA GLN A 3 -28.99 6.78 8.06
C GLN A 3 -30.41 7.28 7.78
N ARG A 4 -30.79 7.46 6.51
CA ARG A 4 -32.19 7.81 6.14
C ARG A 4 -33.16 6.65 6.44
N LYS A 5 -32.66 5.43 6.47
CA LYS A 5 -33.41 4.21 6.83
C LYS A 5 -33.28 3.86 8.30
N GLN A 6 -32.80 4.80 9.13
CA GLN A 6 -32.57 4.62 10.57
C GLN A 6 -31.67 3.42 10.92
N LYS A 7 -30.78 3.03 10.00
CA LYS A 7 -29.78 1.98 10.29
C LYS A 7 -28.56 2.58 10.95
N PRO A 8 -27.99 1.92 11.96
CA PRO A 8 -26.74 2.35 12.57
C PRO A 8 -25.62 2.36 11.51
N VAL A 9 -24.76 3.38 11.60
CA VAL A 9 -23.58 3.53 10.73
C VAL A 9 -22.37 3.66 11.62
N VAL A 10 -21.44 2.74 11.48
CA VAL A 10 -20.16 2.75 12.19
C VAL A 10 -19.06 3.07 11.16
N VAL A 11 -18.16 3.97 11.52
CA VAL A 11 -16.92 4.24 10.82
C VAL A 11 -15.81 3.54 11.61
N TYR A 12 -15.16 2.57 10.97
CA TYR A 12 -14.21 1.70 11.66
C TYR A 12 -12.79 1.92 11.13
N ALA A 13 -11.91 2.38 12.01
CA ALA A 13 -10.47 2.58 11.77
C ALA A 13 -10.16 3.26 10.41
N ASN A 14 -10.94 4.28 10.07
CA ASN A 14 -10.84 4.90 8.74
C ASN A 14 -9.74 5.97 8.70
N GLY A 15 -8.99 6.02 7.60
CA GLY A 15 -8.11 7.15 7.30
C GLY A 15 -8.90 8.26 6.61
N ILE A 16 -8.73 9.49 7.05
CA ILE A 16 -9.37 10.68 6.48
C ILE A 16 -8.30 11.52 5.80
N GLY A 17 -8.34 11.54 4.49
CA GLY A 17 -7.46 12.40 3.70
C GLY A 17 -7.99 13.82 3.58
N PRO A 18 -7.19 14.75 3.00
CA PRO A 18 -7.55 16.16 2.88
C PRO A 18 -8.83 16.32 2.06
N GLY A 19 -9.86 16.84 2.70
CA GLY A 19 -11.15 17.10 2.08
C GLY A 19 -11.09 18.26 1.09
N ARG A 20 -11.24 17.94 -0.19
CA ARG A 20 -11.26 18.96 -1.25
C ARG A 20 -12.66 19.53 -1.46
N GLY A 21 -12.76 20.86 -1.48
CA GLY A 21 -14.00 21.60 -1.75
C GLY A 21 -14.93 21.73 -0.55
N LYS A 22 -15.41 22.95 -0.29
CA LYS A 22 -16.28 23.31 0.85
C LYS A 22 -17.56 22.46 0.93
N ARG A 23 -18.13 22.09 -0.22
CA ARG A 23 -19.38 21.31 -0.28
C ARG A 23 -19.14 19.87 0.21
N ASN A 24 -18.04 19.24 -0.22
CA ASN A 24 -17.69 17.88 0.19
C ASN A 24 -17.37 17.81 1.68
N ARG A 25 -16.60 18.79 2.21
CA ARG A 25 -16.31 18.89 3.65
C ARG A 25 -17.58 18.96 4.49
N LYS A 26 -18.53 19.83 4.12
CA LYS A 26 -19.85 19.93 4.79
C LYS A 26 -20.64 18.62 4.73
N LEU A 27 -20.57 17.89 3.61
CA LEU A 27 -21.25 16.60 3.46
C LEU A 27 -20.63 15.53 4.38
N VAL A 28 -19.30 15.44 4.45
CA VAL A 28 -18.58 14.55 5.36
C VAL A 28 -18.98 14.81 6.80
N VAL A 29 -18.89 16.05 7.26
CA VAL A 29 -19.29 16.44 8.62
C VAL A 29 -20.75 16.07 8.89
N LYS A 30 -21.67 16.39 7.98
CA LYS A 30 -23.10 16.06 8.13
C LYS A 30 -23.35 14.55 8.30
N VAL A 31 -22.62 13.72 7.56
CA VAL A 31 -22.77 12.26 7.64
C VAL A 31 -22.14 11.73 8.92
N LEU A 32 -20.91 12.16 9.24
CA LEU A 32 -20.18 11.67 10.40
C LEU A 32 -20.79 12.15 11.73
N GLN A 33 -21.39 13.34 11.78
CA GLN A 33 -22.11 13.84 12.96
C GLN A 33 -23.23 12.89 13.40
N ARG A 34 -23.77 12.08 12.48
CA ARG A 34 -24.88 11.13 12.72
C ARG A 34 -24.40 9.67 12.74
N ALA A 35 -23.12 9.41 12.70
CA ALA A 35 -22.61 8.04 12.83
C ALA A 35 -22.82 7.53 14.24
N SER A 36 -23.11 6.25 14.38
CA SER A 36 -23.31 5.59 15.68
C SER A 36 -22.01 5.50 16.46
N ALA A 37 -20.90 5.24 15.78
CA ALA A 37 -19.55 5.24 16.32
C ALA A 37 -18.55 5.62 15.24
N ILE A 38 -17.42 6.21 15.65
CA ILE A 38 -16.31 6.55 14.77
C ILE A 38 -15.02 6.12 15.45
N THR A 39 -14.25 5.27 14.77
CA THR A 39 -12.84 5.05 15.07
C THR A 39 -12.00 5.46 13.87
N LEU A 40 -10.84 6.02 14.12
CA LEU A 40 -9.89 6.48 13.10
C LEU A 40 -8.57 5.74 13.29
N ARG A 41 -7.82 5.56 12.21
CA ARG A 41 -6.55 4.84 12.28
C ARG A 41 -5.35 5.69 12.71
N ASP A 42 -5.48 7.03 12.68
CA ASP A 42 -4.40 7.96 12.98
C ASP A 42 -4.91 9.32 13.47
N GLU A 43 -4.05 10.07 14.15
CA GLU A 43 -4.33 11.40 14.68
C GLU A 43 -4.52 12.45 13.56
N ASP A 44 -3.83 12.30 12.44
CA ASP A 44 -3.96 13.21 11.29
C ASP A 44 -5.39 13.19 10.74
N SER A 45 -6.00 12.01 10.70
CA SER A 45 -7.41 11.83 10.34
C SER A 45 -8.35 12.56 11.31
N LEU A 46 -8.07 12.49 12.60
CA LEU A 46 -8.85 13.21 13.62
C LEU A 46 -8.71 14.72 13.43
N GLN A 47 -7.49 15.20 13.26
CA GLN A 47 -7.22 16.61 13.04
C GLN A 47 -7.89 17.13 11.76
N GLU A 48 -7.87 16.34 10.67
CA GLU A 48 -8.56 16.74 9.43
C GLU A 48 -10.07 16.83 9.61
N LEU A 49 -10.71 15.92 10.35
CA LEU A 49 -12.14 16.03 10.68
C LEU A 49 -12.45 17.26 11.52
N ARG A 50 -11.60 17.61 12.48
CA ARG A 50 -11.73 18.86 13.27
C ARG A 50 -11.60 20.09 12.38
N ASN A 51 -10.62 20.10 11.45
CA ASN A 51 -10.44 21.15 10.46
C ASN A 51 -11.62 21.28 9.49
N MET A 52 -12.35 20.19 9.25
CA MET A 52 -13.62 20.23 8.50
C MET A 52 -14.78 20.78 9.29
N GLY A 53 -14.65 20.89 10.62
CA GLY A 53 -15.68 21.40 11.53
C GLY A 53 -16.52 20.32 12.22
N LEU A 54 -16.04 19.09 12.31
CA LEU A 54 -16.69 18.03 13.10
C LEU A 54 -16.44 18.28 14.60
N SER A 55 -17.51 18.45 15.38
CA SER A 55 -17.44 18.83 16.81
C SER A 55 -17.60 17.65 17.78
N ARG A 56 -17.75 16.42 17.30
CA ARG A 56 -17.89 15.21 18.14
C ARG A 56 -16.64 14.98 18.99
N GLN A 57 -16.85 14.62 20.26
CA GLN A 57 -15.76 14.30 21.19
C GLN A 57 -15.54 12.78 21.36
N ASP A 58 -16.52 11.98 20.98
CA ASP A 58 -16.55 10.52 21.14
C ASP A 58 -15.92 9.77 19.94
N ILE A 59 -14.88 10.35 19.35
CA ILE A 59 -14.10 9.73 18.29
C ILE A 59 -12.87 9.08 18.93
N LEU A 60 -12.65 7.80 18.65
CA LEU A 60 -11.48 7.08 19.13
C LEU A 60 -10.43 6.98 18.02
N VAL A 61 -9.19 7.29 18.34
CA VAL A 61 -8.06 6.99 17.49
C VAL A 61 -7.52 5.61 17.89
N THR A 62 -7.40 4.74 16.91
CA THR A 62 -6.95 3.36 17.07
C THR A 62 -5.74 3.09 16.19
N ALA A 63 -5.62 1.93 15.59
CA ALA A 63 -4.60 1.62 14.60
C ALA A 63 -5.26 1.14 13.29
N ASP A 64 -4.50 1.09 12.20
CA ASP A 64 -4.97 0.48 10.96
C ASP A 64 -5.20 -1.02 11.21
N PRO A 65 -6.36 -1.58 10.81
CA PRO A 65 -6.67 -2.99 11.01
C PRO A 65 -5.67 -3.95 10.36
N VAL A 66 -4.86 -3.49 9.42
CA VAL A 66 -3.80 -4.30 8.80
C VAL A 66 -2.82 -4.85 9.84
N PHE A 67 -2.62 -4.17 10.97
CA PHE A 67 -1.75 -4.65 12.05
C PHE A 67 -2.29 -5.88 12.80
N SER A 68 -3.54 -6.26 12.58
CA SER A 68 -4.11 -7.51 13.11
C SER A 68 -3.99 -8.69 12.14
N LEU A 69 -3.47 -8.47 10.93
CA LEU A 69 -3.24 -9.55 9.98
C LEU A 69 -1.94 -10.30 10.30
N GLU A 70 -2.00 -11.62 10.21
CA GLU A 70 -0.84 -12.48 10.32
C GLU A 70 -0.39 -12.91 8.91
N PRO A 71 0.92 -12.93 8.61
CA PRO A 71 1.43 -13.47 7.36
C PRO A 71 1.17 -14.98 7.29
N VAL A 72 1.06 -15.53 6.07
CA VAL A 72 0.88 -16.99 5.87
C VAL A 72 2.15 -17.77 6.20
N GLY A 73 3.28 -17.11 6.35
CA GLY A 73 4.57 -17.68 6.72
C GLY A 73 5.55 -17.86 5.54
N THR A 74 6.77 -18.28 5.87
CA THR A 74 7.90 -18.36 4.93
C THR A 74 7.65 -19.31 3.75
N GLU A 75 6.91 -20.39 3.98
CA GLU A 75 6.61 -21.35 2.91
C GLU A 75 5.68 -20.76 1.82
N ALA A 76 4.84 -19.79 2.17
CA ALA A 76 4.06 -19.04 1.19
C ALA A 76 4.96 -18.18 0.31
N ALA A 77 5.93 -17.48 0.89
CA ALA A 77 6.91 -16.70 0.14
C ALA A 77 7.74 -17.59 -0.81
N LYS A 78 8.22 -18.76 -0.35
CA LYS A 78 8.95 -19.70 -1.22
C LYS A 78 8.12 -20.17 -2.40
N ARG A 79 6.83 -20.46 -2.21
CA ARG A 79 5.93 -20.82 -3.32
C ARG A 79 5.78 -19.66 -4.33
N LEU A 80 5.66 -18.42 -3.85
CA LEU A 80 5.61 -17.25 -4.72
C LEU A 80 6.90 -17.05 -5.50
N TRP A 81 8.07 -17.27 -4.86
CA TRP A 81 9.38 -17.24 -5.52
C TRP A 81 9.44 -18.28 -6.63
N ALA A 82 9.05 -19.52 -6.34
CA ALA A 82 9.05 -20.60 -7.34
C ALA A 82 8.10 -20.29 -8.52
N GLN A 83 6.91 -19.77 -8.26
CA GLN A 83 5.96 -19.38 -9.31
C GLN A 83 6.49 -18.25 -10.21
N ALA A 84 7.19 -17.28 -9.62
CA ALA A 84 7.79 -16.16 -10.33
C ALA A 84 9.18 -16.49 -10.92
N GLY A 85 9.69 -17.71 -10.72
CA GLY A 85 11.02 -18.14 -11.15
C GLY A 85 12.16 -17.43 -10.42
N ILE A 86 11.91 -16.94 -9.19
CA ILE A 86 12.88 -16.24 -8.36
C ILE A 86 13.74 -17.27 -7.62
N PRO A 87 15.08 -17.18 -7.65
CA PRO A 87 15.96 -18.03 -6.86
C PRO A 87 15.72 -17.84 -5.35
N THR A 88 15.61 -18.94 -4.60
CA THR A 88 15.29 -18.91 -3.16
C THR A 88 16.49 -18.64 -2.26
N GLU A 89 17.71 -18.87 -2.77
CA GLU A 89 18.94 -18.80 -1.98
C GLU A 89 19.65 -17.44 -2.07
N VAL A 90 19.09 -16.48 -2.81
CA VAL A 90 19.69 -15.16 -3.01
C VAL A 90 18.83 -14.09 -2.34
N PRO A 91 19.44 -13.12 -1.63
CA PRO A 91 18.69 -12.06 -1.00
C PRO A 91 17.96 -11.20 -2.03
N VAL A 92 16.72 -10.84 -1.71
CA VAL A 92 15.79 -10.15 -2.60
C VAL A 92 15.70 -8.68 -2.24
N LEU A 93 15.79 -7.82 -3.26
CA LEU A 93 15.41 -6.41 -3.22
C LEU A 93 13.97 -6.27 -3.74
N GLY A 94 13.02 -5.99 -2.86
CA GLY A 94 11.65 -5.65 -3.24
C GLY A 94 11.54 -4.23 -3.76
N ILE A 95 10.86 -4.04 -4.88
CA ILE A 95 10.69 -2.73 -5.53
C ILE A 95 9.19 -2.50 -5.80
N SER A 96 8.59 -1.51 -5.13
CA SER A 96 7.20 -1.09 -5.36
C SER A 96 7.17 0.33 -5.91
N LEU A 97 6.76 0.48 -7.16
CA LEU A 97 6.76 1.77 -7.87
C LEU A 97 5.34 2.20 -8.20
N ARG A 98 5.11 3.51 -8.15
CA ARG A 98 3.82 4.11 -8.49
C ARG A 98 4.01 5.23 -9.51
N ALA A 99 3.21 5.19 -10.59
CA ALA A 99 3.13 6.28 -11.59
C ALA A 99 4.50 6.75 -12.13
N VAL A 100 5.31 5.85 -12.64
CA VAL A 100 6.64 6.15 -13.20
C VAL A 100 6.52 6.86 -14.55
N SER A 101 7.16 8.02 -14.68
CA SER A 101 7.32 8.70 -15.98
C SER A 101 8.48 8.10 -16.78
N PRO A 102 8.51 8.24 -18.12
CA PRO A 102 9.60 7.70 -18.94
C PRO A 102 11.00 8.14 -18.48
N ASN A 103 11.20 9.44 -18.25
CA ASN A 103 12.49 9.97 -17.78
C ASN A 103 12.87 9.46 -16.37
N ALA A 104 11.89 9.11 -15.55
CA ALA A 104 12.15 8.51 -14.26
C ALA A 104 12.51 7.02 -14.38
N ALA A 105 11.96 6.31 -15.37
CA ALA A 105 12.21 4.89 -15.56
C ALA A 105 13.70 4.60 -15.85
N GLU A 106 14.36 5.38 -16.71
CA GLU A 106 15.79 5.26 -17.01
C GLU A 106 16.64 5.42 -15.74
N ARG A 107 16.39 6.50 -14.98
CA ARG A 107 17.13 6.78 -13.76
C ARG A 107 16.90 5.73 -12.66
N LEU A 108 15.70 5.19 -12.58
CA LEU A 108 15.37 4.12 -11.64
C LEU A 108 16.02 2.80 -12.03
N ALA A 109 16.06 2.48 -13.32
CA ALA A 109 16.76 1.30 -13.82
C ALA A 109 18.26 1.35 -13.50
N GLU A 110 18.93 2.47 -13.76
CA GLU A 110 20.34 2.69 -13.41
C GLU A 110 20.57 2.58 -11.90
N LEU A 111 19.70 3.18 -11.08
CA LEU A 111 19.78 3.12 -9.62
C LEU A 111 19.67 1.68 -9.13
N PHE A 112 18.67 0.93 -9.59
CA PHE A 112 18.47 -0.45 -9.15
C PHE A 112 19.55 -1.39 -9.65
N ASP A 113 20.06 -1.21 -10.86
CA ASP A 113 21.25 -1.92 -11.35
C ASP A 113 22.48 -1.67 -10.48
N GLY A 114 22.69 -0.41 -10.05
CA GLY A 114 23.73 -0.06 -9.10
C GLY A 114 23.58 -0.78 -7.77
N ILE A 115 22.41 -0.70 -7.15
CA ILE A 115 22.12 -1.38 -5.88
C ILE A 115 22.34 -2.90 -6.00
N CYS A 116 21.83 -3.51 -7.06
CA CYS A 116 21.98 -4.96 -7.27
C CYS A 116 23.45 -5.37 -7.46
N ARG A 117 24.23 -4.58 -8.17
CA ARG A 117 25.67 -4.79 -8.37
C ARG A 117 26.45 -4.70 -7.04
N ASP A 118 26.13 -3.72 -6.22
CA ASP A 118 26.86 -3.45 -4.98
C ASP A 118 26.47 -4.42 -3.86
N THR A 119 25.24 -4.96 -3.89
CA THR A 119 24.72 -5.82 -2.81
C THR A 119 24.62 -7.29 -3.19
N GLY A 120 24.60 -7.62 -4.48
CA GLY A 120 24.28 -8.95 -4.98
C GLY A 120 22.82 -9.35 -4.83
N TYR A 121 21.92 -8.40 -4.52
CA TYR A 121 20.49 -8.68 -4.36
C TYR A 121 19.79 -8.85 -5.70
N ILE A 122 18.75 -9.68 -5.73
CA ILE A 122 17.90 -9.88 -6.90
C ILE A 122 16.73 -8.89 -6.84
N PRO A 123 16.51 -8.08 -7.90
CA PRO A 123 15.40 -7.14 -7.94
C PRO A 123 14.08 -7.86 -8.26
N VAL A 124 13.09 -7.68 -7.39
CA VAL A 124 11.75 -8.25 -7.51
C VAL A 124 10.72 -7.12 -7.40
N PHE A 125 9.98 -6.89 -8.46
CA PHE A 125 8.95 -5.87 -8.52
C PHE A 125 7.64 -6.36 -7.92
N LEU A 126 6.95 -5.46 -7.21
CA LEU A 126 5.68 -5.67 -6.54
C LEU A 126 4.68 -4.65 -7.08
N CYS A 127 3.52 -5.09 -7.52
CA CYS A 127 2.42 -4.21 -7.91
C CYS A 127 1.35 -4.20 -6.80
N MET A 128 1.40 -3.19 -5.92
CA MET A 128 0.42 -3.04 -4.85
C MET A 128 -0.97 -2.69 -5.42
N GLN A 129 -0.99 -1.97 -6.53
CA GLN A 129 -2.19 -1.65 -7.30
C GLN A 129 -1.94 -1.99 -8.77
N PRO A 130 -2.18 -3.24 -9.20
CA PRO A 130 -1.77 -3.74 -10.54
C PRO A 130 -2.19 -2.85 -11.69
N SER A 131 -3.41 -2.29 -11.66
CA SER A 131 -3.93 -1.42 -12.73
C SER A 131 -3.11 -0.16 -12.99
N SER A 132 -2.39 0.37 -11.97
CA SER A 132 -1.57 1.57 -12.07
C SER A 132 -0.07 1.27 -12.07
N ASP A 133 0.35 0.28 -11.29
CA ASP A 133 1.77 0.06 -10.97
C ASP A 133 2.48 -0.80 -12.02
N PHE A 134 1.75 -1.75 -12.64
CA PHE A 134 2.30 -2.71 -13.59
C PHE A 134 3.06 -2.05 -14.75
N ARG A 135 2.48 -1.01 -15.36
CA ARG A 135 3.12 -0.30 -16.48
C ARG A 135 4.44 0.34 -16.07
N GLY A 136 4.45 0.99 -14.89
CA GLY A 136 5.65 1.64 -14.36
C GLY A 136 6.74 0.62 -14.02
N ALA A 137 6.40 -0.47 -13.33
CA ALA A 137 7.32 -1.54 -13.03
C ALA A 137 7.93 -2.13 -14.31
N LYS A 138 7.08 -2.46 -15.29
CA LYS A 138 7.54 -3.05 -16.56
C LYS A 138 8.47 -2.12 -17.34
N SER A 139 8.18 -0.82 -17.40
CA SER A 139 9.04 0.14 -18.08
C SER A 139 10.45 0.24 -17.47
N VAL A 140 10.57 0.10 -16.15
CA VAL A 140 11.87 0.06 -15.47
C VAL A 140 12.57 -1.28 -15.71
N MET A 141 11.86 -2.40 -15.56
CA MET A 141 12.40 -3.75 -15.80
C MET A 141 13.00 -3.92 -17.20
N GLU A 142 12.34 -3.35 -18.22
CA GLU A 142 12.81 -3.41 -19.62
C GLU A 142 14.10 -2.61 -19.86
N LEU A 143 14.40 -1.63 -19.01
CA LEU A 143 15.60 -0.79 -19.10
C LEU A 143 16.75 -1.28 -18.20
N MET A 144 16.47 -2.17 -17.24
CA MET A 144 17.49 -2.73 -16.37
C MET A 144 18.39 -3.72 -17.12
N ASN A 145 19.69 -3.68 -16.79
CA ASN A 145 20.66 -4.69 -17.22
C ASN A 145 20.63 -5.94 -16.31
N THR A 146 20.31 -5.74 -15.05
CA THR A 146 20.16 -6.85 -14.07
C THR A 146 18.84 -7.58 -14.32
N LYS A 147 18.92 -8.92 -14.39
CA LYS A 147 17.72 -9.74 -14.51
C LYS A 147 16.78 -9.46 -13.33
N SER A 148 15.59 -8.95 -13.63
CA SER A 148 14.56 -8.61 -12.67
C SER A 148 13.36 -9.56 -12.77
N TYR A 149 12.57 -9.61 -11.71
CA TYR A 149 11.41 -10.48 -11.58
C TYR A 149 10.19 -9.65 -11.18
N LEU A 150 9.01 -10.18 -11.49
CA LEU A 150 7.74 -9.57 -11.11
C LEU A 150 6.90 -10.59 -10.34
N LEU A 151 6.41 -10.22 -9.16
CA LEU A 151 5.47 -11.06 -8.43
C LEU A 151 4.10 -11.08 -9.12
N PRO A 152 3.33 -12.18 -8.95
CA PRO A 152 1.95 -12.25 -9.42
C PRO A 152 1.11 -11.07 -8.92
N ASP A 153 0.17 -10.61 -9.74
CA ASP A 153 -0.70 -9.46 -9.44
C ASP A 153 -1.91 -9.78 -8.54
N GLN A 154 -2.19 -11.07 -8.32
CA GLN A 154 -3.34 -11.55 -7.56
C GLN A 154 -2.92 -12.20 -6.24
N LEU A 155 -2.19 -11.45 -5.41
CA LEU A 155 -1.82 -11.88 -4.07
C LEU A 155 -2.84 -11.40 -3.05
N THR A 156 -3.16 -12.26 -2.08
CA THR A 156 -3.85 -11.82 -0.87
C THR A 156 -2.94 -10.90 -0.04
N ALA A 157 -3.54 -10.09 0.86
CA ALA A 157 -2.75 -9.24 1.75
C ALA A 157 -1.75 -10.06 2.58
N GLN A 158 -2.14 -11.23 3.06
CA GLN A 158 -1.30 -12.12 3.87
C GLN A 158 -0.14 -12.74 3.06
N GLU A 159 -0.36 -13.10 1.78
CA GLU A 159 0.70 -13.55 0.88
C GLU A 159 1.68 -12.41 0.57
N MET A 160 1.18 -11.20 0.33
CA MET A 160 2.02 -10.02 0.14
C MET A 160 2.85 -9.72 1.39
N MET A 161 2.27 -9.82 2.60
CA MET A 161 3.01 -9.68 3.85
C MET A 161 4.11 -10.75 3.97
N SER A 162 3.81 -11.99 3.60
CA SER A 162 4.80 -13.08 3.60
C SER A 162 5.93 -12.82 2.60
N ALA A 163 5.60 -12.31 1.42
CA ALA A 163 6.59 -11.93 0.43
C ALA A 163 7.49 -10.80 0.95
N LEU A 164 6.91 -9.72 1.45
CA LEU A 164 7.65 -8.58 2.01
C LEU A 164 8.55 -8.97 3.17
N GLY A 165 8.06 -9.82 4.10
CA GLY A 165 8.81 -10.31 5.25
C GLY A 165 10.00 -11.20 4.90
N ASN A 166 10.05 -11.74 3.68
CA ASN A 166 11.17 -12.55 3.18
C ASN A 166 12.11 -11.80 2.22
N MET A 167 11.89 -10.51 2.02
CA MET A 167 12.81 -9.62 1.29
C MET A 167 13.86 -9.05 2.24
N LYS A 168 15.08 -8.85 1.73
CA LYS A 168 16.18 -8.29 2.51
C LYS A 168 16.06 -6.78 2.65
N LEU A 169 15.56 -6.13 1.61
CA LEU A 169 15.31 -4.70 1.54
C LEU A 169 14.08 -4.46 0.68
N VAL A 170 13.29 -3.45 1.01
CA VAL A 170 12.16 -2.99 0.19
C VAL A 170 12.29 -1.50 -0.07
N ILE A 171 12.17 -1.12 -1.34
CA ILE A 171 12.09 0.29 -1.78
C ILE A 171 10.67 0.52 -2.30
N SER A 172 9.97 1.47 -1.70
CA SER A 172 8.59 1.80 -2.04
C SER A 172 8.40 3.31 -2.24
N MET A 173 7.59 3.67 -3.22
CA MET A 173 7.17 5.04 -3.49
C MET A 173 5.67 5.20 -3.31
#